data_6ea89370d8f8df32089700bde811a8c0
#
_entry.id   6ea89370d8f8df32089700bde811a8c0
#
_cell.length_a   1.000
_cell.length_b   1.000
_cell.length_c   1.000
_cell.angle_alpha   90.00
_cell.angle_beta   90.00
_cell.angle_gamma   90.00
#
_symmetry.space_group_name_H-M   'P 1'
#
loop_
_entity.id
_entity.type
_entity.pdbx_description
1 polymer ?
#
loop_
_entity_poly.entity_id
_entity_poly.type
_entity_poly.pdbx_seq_one_letter_code
_entity_poly.pdbx_strand_id
1 'polypeptide(L)'
;MAIRTYKPTSPARRFMSVLTYEEITKKSPEKSLVEYLKKNAGRNKQGKITVRHQGGGNKIKYRVIDFKRNKLEIPAKVAAIEYDPNRSAFIALLFYADGEKRYILAPLGLNVGDTVVSSENADIKPGNALPLANIPVGTLIHNLELKPGRGGQLVRSAGMSAQLMAKENGFATVRLPSGEMRKLPLNAKATIGTVGNTDHENVRLGKAGRVRHMGVRPTVRGVVMNPNDHPHGGGEGKSPVGLPAPVTPWCKPALGLKTRKHKKYSNKMSVKRAGK
;
A
#
# COMPACT_ATOMS: atom_id res chain seq x y z
N MET A 1 10.70 4.35 -19.77
CA MET A 1 9.33 4.29 -19.23
C MET A 1 8.97 2.85 -18.96
N ALA A 2 8.62 2.53 -17.73
CA ALA A 2 8.28 1.16 -17.34
C ALA A 2 6.84 0.73 -17.75
N ILE A 3 6.19 1.43 -18.69
CA ILE A 3 4.82 1.15 -19.13
C ILE A 3 4.77 0.84 -20.62
N ARG A 4 4.19 -0.33 -20.93
CA ARG A 4 3.86 -0.75 -22.31
C ARG A 4 2.37 -0.50 -22.58
N THR A 5 2.07 0.17 -23.67
CA THR A 5 0.72 0.34 -24.21
C THR A 5 0.49 -0.64 -25.38
N TYR A 6 -0.75 -0.84 -25.75
CA TYR A 6 -1.13 -1.74 -26.84
C TYR A 6 -1.77 -1.00 -28.01
N LYS A 7 -1.68 -1.54 -29.22
CA LYS A 7 -2.43 -1.05 -30.39
C LYS A 7 -3.94 -1.20 -30.13
N PRO A 8 -4.79 -0.28 -30.59
CA PRO A 8 -6.24 -0.26 -30.32
C PRO A 8 -7.02 -1.27 -31.17
N THR A 9 -6.64 -2.54 -31.11
CA THR A 9 -7.24 -3.63 -31.90
C THR A 9 -8.60 -4.11 -31.36
N SER A 10 -8.93 -3.78 -30.12
CA SER A 10 -10.22 -4.10 -29.48
C SER A 10 -10.56 -3.05 -28.42
N PRO A 11 -11.84 -2.94 -27.97
CA PRO A 11 -12.24 -1.98 -26.94
C PRO A 11 -11.40 -2.07 -25.66
N ALA A 12 -11.05 -3.28 -25.23
CA ALA A 12 -10.22 -3.48 -24.05
C ALA A 12 -8.76 -3.03 -24.28
N ARG A 13 -8.17 -3.35 -25.42
CA ARG A 13 -6.77 -3.01 -25.74
C ARG A 13 -6.54 -1.53 -25.99
N ARG A 14 -7.57 -0.80 -26.42
CA ARG A 14 -7.49 0.65 -26.68
C ARG A 14 -6.93 1.42 -25.50
N PHE A 15 -7.29 1.05 -24.28
CA PHE A 15 -6.92 1.76 -23.04
C PHE A 15 -6.03 0.94 -22.11
N MET A 16 -5.78 -0.32 -22.43
CA MET A 16 -4.99 -1.20 -21.55
C MET A 16 -3.50 -0.86 -21.60
N SER A 17 -2.89 -0.80 -20.44
CA SER A 17 -1.45 -0.75 -20.29
C SER A 17 -0.96 -1.76 -19.26
N VAL A 18 0.33 -2.08 -19.29
CA VAL A 18 0.99 -2.99 -18.35
C VAL A 18 2.38 -2.46 -18.02
N LEU A 19 2.90 -2.82 -16.87
CA LEU A 19 4.30 -2.58 -16.52
C LEU A 19 5.21 -3.50 -17.35
N THR A 20 6.41 -3.03 -17.72
CA THR A 20 7.42 -3.83 -18.42
C THR A 20 8.23 -4.71 -17.48
N TYR A 21 8.23 -4.41 -16.18
CA TYR A 21 8.95 -5.15 -15.14
C TYR A 21 10.47 -5.22 -15.33
N GLU A 22 11.07 -4.19 -15.94
CA GLU A 22 12.50 -4.12 -16.22
C GLU A 22 13.38 -4.15 -14.96
N GLU A 23 12.87 -3.62 -13.84
CA GLU A 23 13.56 -3.62 -12.55
C GLU A 23 13.66 -5.01 -11.89
N ILE A 24 12.86 -5.98 -12.37
CA ILE A 24 12.79 -7.30 -11.77
C ILE A 24 13.90 -8.19 -12.28
N THR A 25 14.78 -8.62 -11.39
CA THR A 25 15.93 -9.47 -11.72
C THR A 25 15.66 -10.96 -11.52
N LYS A 26 14.72 -11.32 -10.63
CA LYS A 26 14.37 -12.73 -10.33
C LYS A 26 12.86 -12.94 -10.38
N LYS A 27 12.42 -13.94 -11.13
CA LYS A 27 10.99 -14.25 -11.34
C LYS A 27 10.40 -15.17 -10.25
N SER A 28 11.21 -16.07 -9.71
CA SER A 28 10.75 -17.03 -8.69
C SER A 28 11.05 -16.53 -7.27
N PRO A 29 10.08 -16.60 -6.33
CA PRO A 29 10.33 -16.17 -4.96
C PRO A 29 11.23 -17.16 -4.21
N GLU A 30 11.87 -16.68 -3.15
CA GLU A 30 12.60 -17.53 -2.19
C GLU A 30 11.61 -18.39 -1.41
N LYS A 31 11.77 -19.72 -1.51
CA LYS A 31 10.79 -20.69 -0.98
C LYS A 31 10.61 -20.61 0.54
N SER A 32 11.68 -20.37 1.28
CA SER A 32 11.67 -20.25 2.75
C SER A 32 10.89 -19.02 3.27
N LEU A 33 10.72 -17.99 2.44
CA LEU A 33 10.05 -16.75 2.78
C LEU A 33 8.63 -16.63 2.20
N VAL A 34 8.04 -17.77 1.81
CA VAL A 34 6.72 -17.80 1.18
C VAL A 34 5.74 -18.62 2.02
N GLU A 35 4.59 -18.01 2.32
CA GLU A 35 3.52 -18.64 3.08
C GLU A 35 2.21 -18.69 2.29
N TYR A 36 1.35 -19.64 2.66
CA TYR A 36 -0.01 -19.71 2.13
C TYR A 36 -0.96 -18.83 2.95
N LEU A 37 -1.58 -17.86 2.31
CA LEU A 37 -2.59 -17.01 2.96
C LEU A 37 -3.99 -17.43 2.53
N LYS A 38 -4.79 -17.93 3.48
CA LYS A 38 -6.20 -18.29 3.24
C LYS A 38 -7.01 -17.05 2.89
N LYS A 39 -7.76 -17.11 1.78
CA LYS A 39 -8.65 -16.04 1.34
C LYS A 39 -10.04 -16.22 1.97
N ASN A 40 -10.49 -15.26 2.72
CA ASN A 40 -11.82 -15.27 3.37
C ASN A 40 -12.92 -14.63 2.50
N ALA A 41 -12.57 -14.06 1.33
CA ALA A 41 -13.52 -13.43 0.40
C ALA A 41 -14.53 -12.47 1.07
N GLY A 42 -14.04 -11.65 2.00
CA GLY A 42 -14.84 -10.67 2.73
C GLY A 42 -15.79 -11.25 3.80
N ARG A 43 -15.64 -12.53 4.17
CA ARG A 43 -16.42 -13.17 5.23
C ARG A 43 -15.72 -13.09 6.57
N ASN A 44 -16.51 -12.96 7.64
CA ASN A 44 -16.05 -13.06 9.02
C ASN A 44 -15.90 -14.54 9.46
N LYS A 45 -15.52 -14.77 10.72
CA LYS A 45 -15.39 -16.13 11.30
C LYS A 45 -16.68 -16.94 11.28
N GLN A 46 -17.86 -16.27 11.25
CA GLN A 46 -19.19 -16.90 11.17
C GLN A 46 -19.65 -17.16 9.73
N GLY A 47 -18.82 -16.85 8.72
CA GLY A 47 -19.17 -17.02 7.31
C GLY A 47 -20.04 -15.90 6.72
N LYS A 48 -20.45 -14.90 7.52
CA LYS A 48 -21.25 -13.76 7.04
C LYS A 48 -20.39 -12.76 6.30
N ILE A 49 -20.91 -12.21 5.18
CA ILE A 49 -20.23 -11.17 4.40
C ILE A 49 -20.22 -9.86 5.20
N THR A 50 -19.02 -9.40 5.57
CA THR A 50 -18.80 -8.12 6.25
C THR A 50 -18.19 -7.08 5.31
N VAL A 51 -17.48 -7.52 4.27
CA VAL A 51 -16.94 -6.65 3.22
C VAL A 51 -17.44 -7.21 1.88
N ARG A 52 -18.30 -6.44 1.21
CA ARG A 52 -18.89 -6.83 -0.08
C ARG A 52 -17.87 -6.75 -1.21
N HIS A 53 -18.21 -7.38 -2.34
CA HIS A 53 -17.47 -7.33 -3.61
C HIS A 53 -16.04 -7.86 -3.52
N GLN A 54 -15.78 -8.81 -2.63
CA GLN A 54 -14.51 -9.53 -2.54
C GLN A 54 -14.71 -11.01 -2.83
N GLY A 55 -13.71 -11.63 -3.45
CA GLY A 55 -13.66 -13.07 -3.73
C GLY A 55 -13.22 -13.41 -5.14
N GLY A 56 -12.93 -14.69 -5.35
CA GLY A 56 -12.27 -15.15 -6.57
C GLY A 56 -10.84 -14.64 -6.68
N GLY A 57 -10.39 -14.37 -7.88
CA GLY A 57 -9.03 -13.92 -8.16
C GLY A 57 -8.01 -15.04 -8.18
N ASN A 58 -6.81 -14.72 -8.66
CA ASN A 58 -5.72 -15.67 -8.79
C ASN A 58 -5.28 -16.23 -7.43
N LYS A 59 -4.81 -17.49 -7.40
CA LYS A 59 -4.08 -18.02 -6.26
C LYS A 59 -2.77 -17.28 -6.13
N ILE A 60 -2.53 -16.70 -4.96
CA ILE A 60 -1.31 -15.96 -4.64
C ILE A 60 -0.71 -16.48 -3.36
N LYS A 61 0.61 -16.53 -3.30
CA LYS A 61 1.37 -16.86 -2.09
C LYS A 61 1.82 -15.55 -1.44
N TYR A 62 1.80 -15.50 -0.13
CA TYR A 62 2.29 -14.34 0.63
C TYR A 62 3.81 -14.40 0.77
N ARG A 63 4.49 -13.25 0.60
CA ARG A 63 5.91 -13.10 0.90
C ARG A 63 6.04 -12.47 2.27
N VAL A 64 6.82 -13.10 3.13
CA VAL A 64 7.12 -12.59 4.47
C VAL A 64 8.10 -11.43 4.33
N ILE A 65 7.61 -10.22 4.62
CA ILE A 65 8.41 -8.98 4.50
C ILE A 65 8.86 -8.53 5.88
N ASP A 66 10.11 -8.17 6.01
CA ASP A 66 10.66 -7.57 7.21
C ASP A 66 10.28 -6.09 7.31
N PHE A 67 9.10 -5.82 7.88
CA PHE A 67 8.67 -4.45 8.18
C PHE A 67 9.31 -3.90 9.47
N LYS A 68 9.88 -4.77 10.32
CA LYS A 68 10.43 -4.36 11.61
C LYS A 68 11.87 -3.87 11.50
N ARG A 69 12.63 -4.41 10.54
CA ARG A 69 14.06 -4.08 10.39
C ARG A 69 14.81 -4.19 11.73
N ASN A 70 14.52 -5.28 12.46
CA ASN A 70 15.03 -5.49 13.82
C ASN A 70 16.45 -6.06 13.87
N LYS A 71 17.03 -6.46 12.73
CA LYS A 71 18.40 -6.93 12.63
C LYS A 71 19.33 -5.72 12.53
N LEU A 72 19.90 -5.32 13.66
CA LEU A 72 20.70 -4.09 13.77
C LEU A 72 22.17 -4.38 13.46
N GLU A 73 22.82 -3.39 12.84
CA GLU A 73 24.28 -3.31 12.59
C GLU A 73 24.86 -4.40 11.68
N ILE A 74 24.04 -5.34 11.21
CA ILE A 74 24.48 -6.38 10.30
C ILE A 74 24.20 -5.93 8.86
N PRO A 75 25.25 -5.82 8.02
CA PRO A 75 25.06 -5.46 6.62
C PRO A 75 24.39 -6.59 5.85
N ALA A 76 23.50 -6.21 4.94
CA ALA A 76 22.83 -7.13 4.05
C ALA A 76 23.04 -6.69 2.59
N LYS A 77 23.40 -7.64 1.73
CA LYS A 77 23.56 -7.40 0.29
C LYS A 77 22.24 -7.65 -0.42
N VAL A 78 21.86 -6.77 -1.33
CA VAL A 78 20.71 -6.95 -2.21
C VAL A 78 21.05 -8.03 -3.24
N ALA A 79 20.38 -9.17 -3.13
CA ALA A 79 20.60 -10.33 -4.02
C ALA A 79 19.72 -10.27 -5.26
N ALA A 80 18.47 -9.81 -5.13
CA ALA A 80 17.52 -9.71 -6.24
C ALA A 80 16.40 -8.72 -5.96
N ILE A 81 15.78 -8.19 -7.02
CA ILE A 81 14.50 -7.47 -6.97
C ILE A 81 13.43 -8.39 -7.55
N GLU A 82 12.32 -8.56 -6.81
CA GLU A 82 11.27 -9.53 -7.15
C GLU A 82 9.87 -8.89 -7.17
N TYR A 83 8.96 -9.51 -7.91
CA TYR A 83 7.55 -9.17 -7.95
C TYR A 83 6.80 -9.77 -6.77
N ASP A 84 5.97 -8.97 -6.08
CA ASP A 84 5.04 -9.46 -5.05
C ASP A 84 3.58 -9.21 -5.49
N PRO A 85 2.77 -10.27 -5.68
CA PRO A 85 1.36 -10.13 -6.05
C PRO A 85 0.46 -9.59 -4.94
N ASN A 86 0.97 -9.44 -3.70
CA ASN A 86 0.20 -8.98 -2.54
C ASN A 86 0.26 -7.46 -2.35
N ARG A 87 1.16 -6.79 -3.07
CA ARG A 87 1.38 -5.34 -2.96
C ARG A 87 1.72 -4.71 -4.31
N SER A 88 1.58 -3.40 -4.39
CA SER A 88 1.95 -2.63 -5.59
C SER A 88 3.46 -2.43 -5.72
N ALA A 89 4.20 -2.36 -4.61
CA ALA A 89 5.65 -2.19 -4.59
C ALA A 89 6.37 -3.50 -4.94
N PHE A 90 7.54 -3.39 -5.58
CA PHE A 90 8.48 -4.50 -5.69
C PHE A 90 9.16 -4.75 -4.35
N ILE A 91 9.74 -5.93 -4.20
CA ILE A 91 10.47 -6.35 -3.00
C ILE A 91 11.91 -6.68 -3.34
N ALA A 92 12.83 -6.40 -2.43
CA ALA A 92 14.22 -6.74 -2.55
C ALA A 92 14.56 -7.91 -1.61
N LEU A 93 15.19 -8.93 -2.15
CA LEU A 93 15.73 -10.06 -1.38
C LEU A 93 17.09 -9.66 -0.83
N LEU A 94 17.24 -9.69 0.48
CA LEU A 94 18.47 -9.41 1.19
C LEU A 94 19.14 -10.68 1.69
N PHE A 95 20.45 -10.76 1.51
CA PHE A 95 21.33 -11.75 2.14
C PHE A 95 22.17 -11.05 3.19
N TYR A 96 21.95 -11.40 4.43
CA TYR A 96 22.73 -10.89 5.56
C TYR A 96 24.07 -11.61 5.67
N ALA A 97 25.06 -10.96 6.29
CA ALA A 97 26.38 -11.53 6.47
C ALA A 97 26.39 -12.84 7.29
N ASP A 98 25.37 -13.05 8.13
CA ASP A 98 25.16 -14.26 8.92
C ASP A 98 24.37 -15.36 8.18
N GLY A 99 24.10 -15.22 6.88
CA GLY A 99 23.40 -16.18 6.04
C GLY A 99 21.87 -16.10 6.09
N GLU A 100 21.27 -15.28 6.96
CA GLU A 100 19.81 -15.10 6.97
C GLU A 100 19.33 -14.35 5.73
N LYS A 101 18.19 -14.77 5.20
CA LYS A 101 17.52 -14.11 4.06
C LYS A 101 16.27 -13.39 4.53
N ARG A 102 16.04 -12.17 4.07
CA ARG A 102 14.81 -11.42 4.32
C ARG A 102 14.37 -10.64 3.09
N TYR A 103 13.07 -10.39 3.00
CA TYR A 103 12.52 -9.44 2.03
C TYR A 103 12.31 -8.07 2.67
N ILE A 104 12.59 -7.03 1.92
CA ILE A 104 12.21 -5.64 2.24
C ILE A 104 11.43 -5.04 1.07
N LEU A 105 10.79 -3.88 1.29
CA LEU A 105 10.27 -3.07 0.18
C LEU A 105 11.47 -2.53 -0.62
N ALA A 106 11.41 -2.63 -1.94
CA ALA A 106 12.46 -2.07 -2.81
C ALA A 106 12.24 -0.56 -2.95
N PRO A 107 13.14 0.29 -2.43
CA PRO A 107 13.10 1.72 -2.72
C PRO A 107 13.56 2.01 -4.14
N LEU A 108 13.18 3.18 -4.64
CA LEU A 108 13.64 3.70 -5.92
C LEU A 108 15.16 3.88 -5.91
N GLY A 109 15.82 3.40 -6.95
CA GLY A 109 17.29 3.52 -7.11
C GLY A 109 18.09 2.45 -6.37
N LEU A 110 17.46 1.46 -5.75
CA LEU A 110 18.15 0.31 -5.17
C LEU A 110 18.49 -0.70 -6.27
N ASN A 111 19.77 -1.10 -6.35
CA ASN A 111 20.26 -2.06 -7.32
C ASN A 111 20.71 -3.37 -6.66
N VAL A 112 20.79 -4.42 -7.48
CA VAL A 112 21.41 -5.69 -7.07
C VAL A 112 22.90 -5.45 -6.81
N GLY A 113 23.36 -5.94 -5.65
CA GLY A 113 24.74 -5.75 -5.19
C GLY A 113 24.89 -4.65 -4.14
N ASP A 114 23.92 -3.73 -4.03
CA ASP A 114 23.95 -2.69 -3.00
C ASP A 114 23.93 -3.28 -1.58
N THR A 115 24.55 -2.59 -0.66
CA THR A 115 24.55 -2.96 0.76
C THR A 115 23.55 -2.10 1.52
N VAL A 116 22.72 -2.73 2.33
CA VAL A 116 21.66 -2.10 3.14
C VAL A 116 21.86 -2.47 4.60
N VAL A 117 21.76 -1.48 5.47
CA VAL A 117 21.95 -1.64 6.93
C VAL A 117 20.75 -1.07 7.68
N SER A 118 20.43 -1.66 8.83
CA SER A 118 19.53 -1.09 9.82
C SER A 118 20.35 -0.76 11.06
N SER A 119 20.60 0.53 11.33
CA SER A 119 21.42 0.99 12.47
C SER A 119 20.98 2.38 12.90
N GLU A 120 21.37 2.79 14.08
CA GLU A 120 21.17 4.17 14.53
C GLU A 120 22.06 5.15 13.76
N ASN A 121 23.26 4.72 13.36
CA ASN A 121 24.27 5.53 12.67
C ASN A 121 24.48 5.16 11.20
N ALA A 122 23.47 4.54 10.56
CA ALA A 122 23.59 4.19 9.15
C ALA A 122 23.62 5.43 8.24
N ASP A 123 24.34 5.33 7.13
CA ASP A 123 24.35 6.37 6.09
C ASP A 123 22.94 6.65 5.57
N ILE A 124 22.70 7.89 5.13
CA ILE A 124 21.42 8.31 4.52
C ILE A 124 21.37 7.85 3.05
N LYS A 125 21.34 6.52 2.85
CA LYS A 125 21.24 5.86 1.55
C LYS A 125 19.88 5.16 1.39
N PRO A 126 19.30 5.08 0.16
CA PRO A 126 18.05 4.37 -0.08
C PRO A 126 18.11 2.92 0.43
N GLY A 127 17.09 2.51 1.20
CA GLY A 127 16.99 1.17 1.77
C GLY A 127 17.52 1.03 3.19
N ASN A 128 18.36 1.94 3.68
CA ASN A 128 18.81 1.94 5.07
C ASN A 128 17.67 2.32 6.00
N ALA A 129 17.62 1.69 7.17
CA ALA A 129 16.59 1.93 8.17
C ALA A 129 17.18 2.52 9.44
N LEU A 130 16.65 3.68 9.88
CA LEU A 130 17.09 4.41 11.04
C LEU A 130 15.90 4.84 11.91
N PRO A 131 16.15 5.15 13.20
CA PRO A 131 15.21 5.92 14.01
C PRO A 131 14.99 7.32 13.44
N LEU A 132 13.78 7.87 13.56
CA LEU A 132 13.46 9.22 13.07
C LEU A 132 14.34 10.30 13.70
N ALA A 133 14.84 10.06 14.91
CA ALA A 133 15.79 10.95 15.60
C ALA A 133 17.04 11.24 14.74
N ASN A 134 17.56 10.23 14.05
CA ASN A 134 18.85 10.30 13.35
C ASN A 134 18.73 10.60 11.86
N ILE A 135 17.49 10.73 11.33
CA ILE A 135 17.25 11.08 9.93
C ILE A 135 17.22 12.61 9.79
N PRO A 136 17.96 13.24 8.86
CA PRO A 136 17.91 14.69 8.63
C PRO A 136 16.51 15.17 8.24
N VAL A 137 16.18 16.40 8.65
CA VAL A 137 14.94 17.07 8.23
C VAL A 137 14.98 17.30 6.71
N GLY A 138 13.81 17.18 6.06
CA GLY A 138 13.67 17.27 4.60
C GLY A 138 13.80 15.94 3.87
N THR A 139 14.37 14.90 4.50
CA THR A 139 14.59 13.59 3.89
C THR A 139 13.27 12.90 3.53
N LEU A 140 13.25 12.26 2.34
CA LEU A 140 12.15 11.37 1.92
C LEU A 140 12.34 9.99 2.55
N ILE A 141 11.26 9.48 3.14
CA ILE A 141 11.27 8.24 3.91
C ILE A 141 10.03 7.40 3.59
N HIS A 142 10.13 6.09 3.80
CA HIS A 142 9.03 5.16 3.64
C HIS A 142 9.05 4.10 4.75
N ASN A 143 8.10 3.17 4.75
CA ASN A 143 8.00 2.08 5.73
C ASN A 143 8.04 2.59 7.19
N LEU A 144 7.22 3.61 7.48
CA LEU A 144 7.21 4.30 8.78
C LEU A 144 6.52 3.49 9.87
N GLU A 145 7.13 3.39 11.03
CA GLU A 145 6.50 2.89 12.24
C GLU A 145 5.57 3.93 12.88
N LEU A 146 4.43 3.47 13.40
CA LEU A 146 3.55 4.29 14.26
C LEU A 146 3.91 4.19 15.74
N LYS A 147 4.41 3.03 16.14
CA LYS A 147 4.89 2.74 17.50
C LYS A 147 6.20 1.98 17.37
N PRO A 148 7.22 2.34 18.16
CA PRO A 148 8.51 1.66 18.11
C PRO A 148 8.37 0.14 18.25
N GLY A 149 9.11 -0.63 17.45
CA GLY A 149 9.15 -2.09 17.47
C GLY A 149 7.96 -2.83 16.86
N ARG A 150 6.90 -2.12 16.42
CA ARG A 150 5.76 -2.76 15.73
C ARG A 150 6.01 -3.05 14.26
N GLY A 151 7.03 -2.45 13.67
CA GLY A 151 7.31 -2.49 12.24
C GLY A 151 6.55 -1.42 11.46
N GLY A 152 7.00 -1.15 10.25
CA GLY A 152 6.44 -0.12 9.38
C GLY A 152 5.00 -0.39 9.00
N GLN A 153 4.14 0.59 9.17
CA GLN A 153 2.71 0.53 8.89
C GLN A 153 2.25 1.55 7.85
N LEU A 154 2.97 2.68 7.73
CA LEU A 154 2.64 3.76 6.82
C LEU A 154 3.62 3.79 5.63
N VAL A 155 3.17 4.36 4.50
CA VAL A 155 3.99 4.62 3.31
C VAL A 155 4.69 3.35 2.80
N ARG A 156 3.90 2.39 2.35
CA ARG A 156 4.38 1.09 1.85
C ARG A 156 3.97 0.78 0.41
N SER A 157 3.15 1.63 -0.18
CA SER A 157 2.67 1.45 -1.56
C SER A 157 3.70 1.97 -2.57
N ALA A 158 3.65 1.45 -3.79
CA ALA A 158 4.50 1.86 -4.91
C ALA A 158 4.48 3.38 -5.13
N GLY A 159 5.64 3.97 -5.39
CA GLY A 159 5.79 5.40 -5.66
C GLY A 159 5.57 6.33 -4.48
N MET A 160 5.21 5.81 -3.29
CA MET A 160 4.90 6.65 -2.14
C MET A 160 6.14 6.97 -1.31
N SER A 161 6.19 8.21 -0.83
CA SER A 161 7.15 8.69 0.15
C SER A 161 6.46 9.60 1.17
N ALA A 162 7.03 9.74 2.34
CA ALA A 162 6.70 10.76 3.31
C ALA A 162 7.92 11.65 3.53
N GLN A 163 7.73 12.87 3.94
CA GLN A 163 8.82 13.81 4.20
C GLN A 163 8.89 14.14 5.69
N LEU A 164 10.09 14.06 6.25
CA LEU A 164 10.37 14.49 7.62
C LEU A 164 10.45 16.02 7.64
N MET A 165 9.53 16.69 8.34
CA MET A 165 9.42 18.16 8.33
C MET A 165 10.11 18.83 9.51
N ALA A 166 9.98 18.27 10.71
CA ALA A 166 10.53 18.83 11.93
C ALA A 166 10.70 17.76 13.01
N LYS A 167 11.54 18.05 14.00
CA LYS A 167 11.75 17.24 15.20
C LYS A 167 11.64 18.14 16.43
N GLU A 168 10.63 17.92 17.26
CA GLU A 168 10.34 18.77 18.42
C GLU A 168 9.72 17.93 19.54
N ASN A 169 10.04 18.25 20.78
CA ASN A 169 9.41 17.70 21.98
C ASN A 169 9.28 16.14 21.99
N GLY A 170 10.34 15.44 21.55
CA GLY A 170 10.33 13.96 21.50
C GLY A 170 9.53 13.35 20.34
N PHE A 171 9.02 14.18 19.41
CA PHE A 171 8.27 13.75 18.23
C PHE A 171 8.87 14.27 16.94
N ALA A 172 8.76 13.47 15.90
CA ALA A 172 9.00 13.85 14.52
C ALA A 172 7.67 14.22 13.84
N THR A 173 7.59 15.40 13.23
CA THR A 173 6.46 15.79 12.38
C THR A 173 6.74 15.34 10.96
N VAL A 174 5.89 14.47 10.44
CA VAL A 174 6.02 13.86 9.12
C VAL A 174 4.83 14.23 8.25
N ARG A 175 5.11 14.68 7.02
CA ARG A 175 4.10 14.89 5.96
C ARG A 175 3.89 13.58 5.21
N LEU A 176 2.69 13.02 5.32
CA LEU A 176 2.27 11.80 4.64
C LEU A 176 1.87 12.05 3.18
N PRO A 177 1.82 11.02 2.31
CA PRO A 177 1.38 11.15 0.92
C PRO A 177 -0.02 11.75 0.77
N SER A 178 -0.89 11.56 1.74
CA SER A 178 -2.23 12.17 1.78
C SER A 178 -2.23 13.69 2.04
N GLY A 179 -1.06 14.29 2.35
CA GLY A 179 -0.95 15.67 2.81
C GLY A 179 -1.20 15.87 4.31
N GLU A 180 -1.57 14.82 5.05
CA GLU A 180 -1.68 14.87 6.52
C GLU A 180 -0.29 15.07 7.14
N MET A 181 -0.18 16.05 8.05
CA MET A 181 0.99 16.21 8.91
C MET A 181 0.74 15.52 10.24
N ARG A 182 1.60 14.58 10.57
CA ARG A 182 1.42 13.71 11.74
C ARG A 182 2.66 13.63 12.61
N LYS A 183 2.47 13.67 13.92
CA LYS A 183 3.50 13.44 14.92
C LYS A 183 3.75 11.95 15.10
N LEU A 184 5.01 11.54 15.09
CA LEU A 184 5.49 10.18 15.35
C LEU A 184 6.59 10.24 16.42
N PRO A 185 6.71 9.23 17.30
CA PRO A 185 7.80 9.20 18.28
C PRO A 185 9.18 9.21 17.58
N LEU A 186 10.17 9.89 18.11
CA LEU A 186 11.53 9.93 17.54
C LEU A 186 12.20 8.56 17.46
N ASN A 187 11.88 7.65 18.40
CA ASN A 187 12.39 6.28 18.42
C ASN A 187 11.73 5.36 17.40
N ALA A 188 10.67 5.82 16.68
CA ALA A 188 10.07 5.05 15.62
C ALA A 188 11.02 4.98 14.41
N LYS A 189 11.11 3.80 13.78
CA LYS A 189 11.97 3.57 12.62
C LYS A 189 11.30 3.97 11.31
N ALA A 190 12.13 4.38 10.38
CA ALA A 190 11.77 4.61 8.99
C ALA A 190 12.87 4.08 8.06
N THR A 191 12.52 3.81 6.81
CA THR A 191 13.48 3.47 5.75
C THR A 191 13.67 4.68 4.83
N ILE A 192 14.91 4.97 4.46
CA ILE A 192 15.27 6.10 3.61
C ILE A 192 14.86 5.84 2.16
N GLY A 193 14.36 6.89 1.49
CA GLY A 193 14.02 6.90 0.08
C GLY A 193 12.52 6.78 -0.19
N THR A 194 12.16 6.83 -1.47
CA THR A 194 10.81 6.61 -2.00
C THR A 194 10.64 5.14 -2.35
N VAL A 195 9.45 4.59 -2.21
CA VAL A 195 9.15 3.21 -2.67
C VAL A 195 9.23 3.14 -4.19
N GLY A 196 9.87 2.11 -4.72
CA GLY A 196 10.01 1.88 -6.16
C GLY A 196 8.69 1.62 -6.89
N ASN A 197 8.77 1.26 -8.19
CA ASN A 197 7.61 1.02 -9.07
C ASN A 197 6.67 2.24 -9.15
N THR A 198 7.22 3.42 -9.37
CA THR A 198 6.50 4.70 -9.41
C THR A 198 5.40 4.74 -10.47
N ASP A 199 5.58 4.04 -11.58
CA ASP A 199 4.63 4.00 -12.71
C ASP A 199 3.40 3.10 -12.46
N HIS A 200 3.32 2.43 -11.30
CA HIS A 200 2.18 1.54 -10.98
C HIS A 200 0.83 2.27 -11.02
N GLU A 201 0.78 3.52 -10.60
CA GLU A 201 -0.43 4.34 -10.59
C GLU A 201 -0.95 4.64 -12.01
N ASN A 202 -0.05 4.73 -12.99
CA ASN A 202 -0.35 5.07 -14.37
C ASN A 202 -0.89 3.88 -15.19
N VAL A 203 -0.92 2.67 -14.63
CA VAL A 203 -1.38 1.46 -15.30
C VAL A 203 -2.90 1.44 -15.43
N ARG A 204 -3.39 1.30 -16.66
CA ARG A 204 -4.81 1.14 -16.98
C ARG A 204 -5.17 -0.33 -17.18
N LEU A 205 -6.12 -0.82 -16.43
CA LEU A 205 -6.52 -2.23 -16.45
C LEU A 205 -7.22 -2.63 -17.76
N GLY A 206 -8.00 -1.75 -18.34
CA GLY A 206 -8.62 -1.87 -19.66
C GLY A 206 -9.82 -2.82 -19.76
N LYS A 207 -9.92 -3.86 -18.91
CA LYS A 207 -11.02 -4.84 -18.93
C LYS A 207 -11.44 -5.33 -17.55
N ALA A 208 -12.73 -5.65 -17.39
CA ALA A 208 -13.30 -6.16 -16.14
C ALA A 208 -12.66 -7.49 -15.68
N GLY A 209 -12.21 -8.34 -16.58
CA GLY A 209 -11.56 -9.61 -16.24
C GLY A 209 -10.26 -9.43 -15.46
N ARG A 210 -9.47 -8.38 -15.71
CA ARG A 210 -8.27 -8.07 -14.88
C ARG A 210 -8.65 -7.73 -13.44
N VAL A 211 -9.71 -6.95 -13.26
CA VAL A 211 -10.24 -6.61 -11.93
C VAL A 211 -10.74 -7.88 -11.21
N ARG A 212 -11.42 -8.78 -11.96
CA ARG A 212 -11.85 -10.08 -11.42
C ARG A 212 -10.68 -10.95 -10.96
N HIS A 213 -9.58 -10.99 -11.72
CA HIS A 213 -8.37 -11.73 -11.35
C HIS A 213 -7.68 -11.15 -10.10
N MET A 214 -7.87 -9.87 -9.81
CA MET A 214 -7.42 -9.23 -8.56
C MET A 214 -8.29 -9.57 -7.34
N GLY A 215 -9.39 -10.28 -7.53
CA GLY A 215 -10.30 -10.70 -6.45
C GLY A 215 -11.44 -9.73 -6.16
N VAL A 216 -11.65 -8.74 -7.03
CA VAL A 216 -12.76 -7.78 -6.92
C VAL A 216 -13.94 -8.32 -7.71
N ARG A 217 -15.08 -8.51 -7.04
CA ARG A 217 -16.35 -8.92 -7.68
C ARG A 217 -17.08 -7.72 -8.26
N PRO A 218 -17.93 -7.91 -9.28
CA PRO A 218 -18.76 -6.84 -9.83
C PRO A 218 -19.63 -6.16 -8.76
N THR A 219 -19.82 -4.86 -8.90
CA THR A 219 -20.70 -4.07 -8.05
C THR A 219 -21.95 -3.67 -8.83
N VAL A 220 -23.11 -3.96 -8.26
CA VAL A 220 -24.41 -3.54 -8.79
C VAL A 220 -24.78 -2.19 -8.17
N ARG A 221 -25.23 -1.25 -8.99
CA ARG A 221 -25.69 0.07 -8.51
C ARG A 221 -27.02 -0.07 -7.78
N GLY A 222 -27.24 0.70 -6.71
CA GLY A 222 -28.48 0.67 -5.94
C GLY A 222 -29.73 1.00 -6.75
N VAL A 223 -29.60 1.89 -7.77
CA VAL A 223 -30.71 2.31 -8.66
C VAL A 223 -31.30 1.14 -9.48
N VAL A 224 -30.54 0.07 -9.74
CA VAL A 224 -30.99 -1.10 -10.50
C VAL A 224 -31.44 -2.26 -9.61
N MET A 225 -31.54 -2.03 -8.33
CA MET A 225 -32.06 -2.99 -7.34
C MET A 225 -33.54 -2.78 -7.09
N ASN A 226 -34.15 -3.73 -6.40
CA ASN A 226 -35.53 -3.57 -5.92
C ASN A 226 -35.63 -2.61 -4.73
N PRO A 227 -36.83 -2.04 -4.45
CA PRO A 227 -37.01 -1.09 -3.35
C PRO A 227 -36.62 -1.64 -1.97
N ASN A 228 -36.81 -2.94 -1.75
CA ASN A 228 -36.42 -3.62 -0.51
C ASN A 228 -34.92 -3.82 -0.35
N ASP A 229 -34.13 -3.80 -1.43
CA ASP A 229 -32.69 -4.04 -1.41
C ASP A 229 -31.87 -2.78 -1.27
N HIS A 230 -32.40 -1.66 -1.74
CA HIS A 230 -31.68 -0.36 -1.70
C HIS A 230 -32.66 0.82 -1.71
N PRO A 231 -32.38 1.90 -0.93
CA PRO A 231 -33.18 3.12 -0.92
C PRO A 231 -33.36 3.80 -2.29
N HIS A 232 -32.45 3.55 -3.24
CA HIS A 232 -32.51 4.04 -4.62
C HIS A 232 -33.22 3.06 -5.55
N GLY A 233 -33.68 1.93 -5.06
CA GLY A 233 -34.29 0.87 -5.87
C GLY A 233 -35.71 1.20 -6.27
N GLY A 234 -36.20 0.51 -7.29
CA GLY A 234 -37.54 0.63 -7.80
C GLY A 234 -37.67 1.59 -8.98
N GLY A 235 -38.92 1.77 -9.42
CA GLY A 235 -39.25 2.56 -10.60
C GLY A 235 -39.18 1.75 -11.89
N GLU A 236 -39.58 2.39 -12.99
CA GLU A 236 -39.63 1.80 -14.33
C GLU A 236 -38.57 2.46 -15.26
N GLY A 237 -37.95 1.63 -16.11
CA GLY A 237 -36.94 2.08 -17.05
C GLY A 237 -35.68 2.66 -16.40
N LYS A 238 -35.25 3.83 -16.81
CA LYS A 238 -34.10 4.57 -16.24
C LYS A 238 -34.53 5.50 -15.11
N SER A 239 -34.86 4.94 -13.95
CA SER A 239 -35.26 5.73 -12.79
C SER A 239 -34.07 6.55 -12.24
N PRO A 240 -34.34 7.78 -11.76
CA PRO A 240 -33.35 8.58 -11.03
C PRO A 240 -33.12 8.04 -9.63
N VAL A 241 -32.16 8.64 -8.89
CA VAL A 241 -31.89 8.28 -7.49
C VAL A 241 -33.10 8.50 -6.56
N GLY A 242 -34.02 9.42 -6.93
CA GLY A 242 -35.26 9.69 -6.18
C GLY A 242 -35.07 10.39 -4.85
N LEU A 243 -33.84 10.77 -4.45
CA LEU A 243 -33.51 11.43 -3.20
C LEU A 243 -32.66 12.68 -3.45
N PRO A 244 -32.69 13.70 -2.56
CA PRO A 244 -31.89 14.90 -2.72
C PRO A 244 -30.36 14.64 -2.79
N ALA A 245 -29.89 13.56 -2.18
CA ALA A 245 -28.50 13.13 -2.20
C ALA A 245 -28.39 11.61 -2.21
N PRO A 246 -27.33 11.04 -2.82
CA PRO A 246 -27.09 9.60 -2.80
C PRO A 246 -26.92 9.07 -1.38
N VAL A 247 -27.53 7.92 -1.09
CA VAL A 247 -27.41 7.24 0.21
C VAL A 247 -26.85 5.83 0.03
N THR A 248 -26.35 5.29 1.12
CA THR A 248 -25.89 3.89 1.23
C THR A 248 -27.11 2.96 1.41
N PRO A 249 -26.96 1.62 1.27
CA PRO A 249 -28.04 0.66 1.60
C PRO A 249 -28.61 0.79 2.99
N TRP A 250 -27.92 1.44 3.91
CA TRP A 250 -28.35 1.71 5.29
C TRP A 250 -28.84 3.15 5.49
N CYS A 251 -29.32 3.82 4.45
CA CYS A 251 -29.88 5.17 4.47
C CYS A 251 -28.94 6.27 4.98
N LYS A 252 -27.62 6.01 5.01
CA LYS A 252 -26.64 7.05 5.38
C LYS A 252 -26.16 7.80 4.14
N PRO A 253 -25.86 9.10 4.22
CA PRO A 253 -25.29 9.84 3.10
C PRO A 253 -24.06 9.11 2.52
N ALA A 254 -24.05 8.87 1.20
CA ALA A 254 -22.96 8.16 0.54
C ALA A 254 -21.72 9.04 0.34
N LEU A 255 -21.93 10.35 0.18
CA LEU A 255 -20.86 11.33 -0.07
C LEU A 255 -20.85 12.39 1.06
N GLY A 256 -19.67 12.88 1.38
CA GLY A 256 -19.46 13.99 2.32
C GLY A 256 -19.60 13.66 3.81
N LEU A 257 -20.09 12.48 4.19
CA LEU A 257 -20.24 12.09 5.60
C LEU A 257 -18.86 11.90 6.25
N LYS A 258 -18.57 12.69 7.28
CA LYS A 258 -17.37 12.55 8.10
C LYS A 258 -17.52 11.39 9.07
N THR A 259 -16.89 10.24 8.77
CA THR A 259 -17.01 9.01 9.58
C THR A 259 -15.95 8.88 10.68
N ARG A 260 -14.92 9.71 10.69
CA ARG A 260 -13.87 9.67 11.72
C ARG A 260 -14.44 10.10 13.08
N LYS A 261 -14.31 9.25 14.09
CA LYS A 261 -14.77 9.55 15.46
C LYS A 261 -13.97 10.73 16.04
N HIS A 262 -14.66 11.70 16.65
CA HIS A 262 -14.04 12.89 17.27
C HIS A 262 -13.08 12.52 18.41
N LYS A 263 -13.42 11.55 19.25
CA LYS A 263 -12.63 11.08 20.40
C LYS A 263 -11.55 10.04 20.03
N LYS A 264 -11.20 9.89 18.75
CA LYS A 264 -10.16 8.92 18.35
C LYS A 264 -8.79 9.35 18.89
N TYR A 265 -8.10 8.44 19.61
CA TYR A 265 -6.75 8.70 20.18
C TYR A 265 -5.77 9.32 19.18
N SER A 266 -5.76 8.82 17.95
CA SER A 266 -4.86 9.33 16.90
C SER A 266 -5.13 10.78 16.45
N ASN A 267 -6.19 11.44 16.95
CA ASN A 267 -6.43 12.86 16.67
C ASN A 267 -5.38 13.77 17.35
N LYS A 268 -4.85 13.36 18.51
CA LYS A 268 -3.79 14.09 19.23
C LYS A 268 -2.48 14.12 18.45
N MET A 269 -2.26 13.13 17.56
CA MET A 269 -1.04 13.02 16.75
C MET A 269 -1.16 13.69 15.37
N SER A 270 -2.34 14.17 14.97
CA SER A 270 -2.55 14.85 13.69
C SER A 270 -2.43 16.36 13.89
N VAL A 271 -1.40 16.97 13.30
CA VAL A 271 -1.16 18.42 13.34
C VAL A 271 -2.02 19.12 12.31
N LYS A 272 -1.99 18.65 11.05
CA LYS A 272 -2.80 19.13 9.95
C LYS A 272 -3.44 17.95 9.24
N ARG A 273 -4.75 17.98 9.03
CA ARG A 273 -5.47 16.92 8.28
C ARG A 273 -5.33 17.12 6.78
N ALA A 274 -5.39 16.03 6.03
CA ALA A 274 -5.48 16.11 4.58
C ALA A 274 -6.71 16.93 4.15
N GLY A 275 -6.54 17.78 3.15
CA GLY A 275 -7.62 18.58 2.58
C GLY A 275 -8.06 19.81 3.41
N LYS A 276 -7.28 20.23 4.40
CA LYS A 276 -7.48 21.47 5.15
C LYS A 276 -6.30 22.39 5.03
#